data_29acf31639b38142d51174da7dcfbbed
#
_entry.id   29acf31639b38142d51174da7dcfbbed
#
_cell.length_a   1.000
_cell.length_b   1.000
_cell.length_c   1.000
_cell.angle_alpha   90.00
_cell.angle_beta   90.00
_cell.angle_gamma   90.00
#
_symmetry.space_group_name_H-M   'P 1'
#
loop_
_entity.id
_entity.type
_entity.pdbx_description
1 polymer ?
#
loop_
_entity_poly.entity_id
_entity_poly.type
_entity_poly.pdbx_seq_one_letter_code
_entity_poly.pdbx_strand_id
1 'polypeptide(L)'
;MIRRAELAALAVVTMAFVAAPTVGDVGGCGRTAADLDFAVFARARKIVDCNRCRECGVASERCGRACDPAKPSDVAFPATCHPVLHDGEVCIRALKAASCSDYASYVDDASPSVPSECDFCHLSFDGSAP
;
A
#
# COMPACT_ATOMS: atom_id res chain seq x y z
N MET A 1 -6.93 53.60 -28.46
CA MET A 1 -5.80 53.74 -27.52
C MET A 1 -5.96 52.67 -26.45
N ILE A 2 -5.31 51.54 -26.58
CA ILE A 2 -5.30 50.49 -25.56
C ILE A 2 -4.45 51.00 -24.39
N ARG A 3 -5.05 51.09 -23.21
CA ARG A 3 -4.37 51.66 -22.03
C ARG A 3 -3.22 50.74 -21.62
N ARG A 4 -2.03 51.26 -21.41
CA ARG A 4 -0.81 50.55 -21.00
C ARG A 4 -1.02 49.64 -19.77
N ALA A 5 -2.02 49.92 -18.95
CA ALA A 5 -2.41 49.16 -17.79
C ALA A 5 -3.02 47.77 -18.15
N GLU A 6 -3.72 47.64 -19.28
CA GLU A 6 -4.34 46.38 -19.71
C GLU A 6 -3.28 45.40 -20.26
N LEU A 7 -2.23 45.93 -20.92
CA LEU A 7 -1.12 45.09 -21.39
C LEU A 7 -0.28 44.52 -20.25
N ALA A 8 -0.11 45.26 -19.15
CA ALA A 8 0.59 44.78 -17.97
C ALA A 8 -0.18 43.68 -17.25
N ALA A 9 -1.51 43.78 -17.17
CA ALA A 9 -2.36 42.76 -16.57
C ALA A 9 -2.34 41.42 -17.37
N LEU A 10 -2.33 41.51 -18.70
CA LEU A 10 -2.25 40.35 -19.59
C LEU A 10 -0.90 39.64 -19.46
N ALA A 11 0.21 40.36 -19.31
CA ALA A 11 1.53 39.80 -19.14
C ALA A 11 1.69 39.07 -17.79
N VAL A 12 1.07 39.53 -16.73
CA VAL A 12 1.11 38.87 -15.41
C VAL A 12 0.29 37.59 -15.42
N VAL A 13 -0.86 37.55 -16.09
CA VAL A 13 -1.69 36.34 -16.20
C VAL A 13 -1.01 35.28 -17.03
N THR A 14 -0.31 35.62 -18.10
CA THR A 14 0.43 34.65 -18.92
C THR A 14 1.64 34.09 -18.20
N MET A 15 2.32 34.82 -17.34
CA MET A 15 3.45 34.31 -16.54
C MET A 15 2.98 33.34 -15.45
N ALA A 16 1.77 33.47 -14.91
CA ALA A 16 1.25 32.56 -13.89
C ALA A 16 0.94 31.15 -14.43
N PHE A 17 0.66 31.01 -15.73
CA PHE A 17 0.39 29.70 -16.35
C PHE A 17 1.65 28.89 -16.69
N VAL A 18 2.82 29.53 -16.80
CA VAL A 18 4.08 28.84 -17.13
C VAL A 18 4.70 28.16 -15.89
N ALA A 19 4.30 28.57 -14.69
CA ALA A 19 4.79 28.01 -13.43
C ALA A 19 3.86 26.94 -12.83
N ALA A 20 2.80 26.53 -13.52
CA ALA A 20 1.98 25.42 -13.07
C ALA A 20 2.77 24.12 -13.25
N PRO A 21 2.94 23.29 -12.20
CA PRO A 21 3.60 21.98 -12.33
C PRO A 21 2.83 21.17 -13.37
N THR A 22 3.53 20.71 -14.40
CA THR A 22 2.96 19.81 -15.40
C THR A 22 2.47 18.56 -14.70
N VAL A 23 1.27 18.08 -15.09
CA VAL A 23 0.69 16.81 -14.63
C VAL A 23 1.62 15.66 -15.12
N GLY A 24 2.64 15.37 -14.38
CA GLY A 24 3.72 14.44 -14.77
C GLY A 24 5.01 14.68 -14.00
N ASP A 25 5.05 15.75 -13.20
CA ASP A 25 6.14 15.96 -12.24
C ASP A 25 5.97 14.94 -11.09
N VAL A 26 6.33 13.69 -11.38
CA VAL A 26 6.55 12.68 -10.35
C VAL A 26 7.77 13.11 -9.55
N GLY A 27 7.55 13.97 -8.58
CA GLY A 27 8.55 14.39 -7.60
C GLY A 27 9.04 13.15 -6.83
N GLY A 28 10.05 12.49 -7.37
CA GLY A 28 10.55 11.25 -6.80
C GLY A 28 11.70 10.60 -7.56
N CYS A 29 12.00 11.03 -8.79
CA CYS A 29 13.19 10.57 -9.50
C CYS A 29 14.45 11.01 -8.74
N GLY A 30 15.01 10.12 -7.94
CA GLY A 30 16.28 10.34 -7.23
C GLY A 30 16.21 10.35 -5.70
N ARG A 31 15.05 10.15 -5.09
CA ARG A 31 14.98 9.86 -3.65
C ARG A 31 15.17 8.37 -3.41
N THR A 32 16.06 8.04 -2.49
CA THR A 32 16.18 6.67 -1.98
C THR A 32 14.81 6.22 -1.45
N ALA A 33 14.35 5.05 -1.88
CA ALA A 33 13.12 4.49 -1.36
C ALA A 33 13.25 4.32 0.17
N ALA A 34 12.22 4.73 0.91
CA ALA A 34 12.19 4.54 2.35
C ALA A 34 11.92 3.06 2.66
N ASP A 35 12.66 2.51 3.63
CA ASP A 35 12.43 1.16 4.12
C ASP A 35 11.08 1.05 4.81
N LEU A 36 10.45 -0.12 4.70
CA LEU A 36 9.21 -0.44 5.39
C LEU A 36 9.49 -0.70 6.87
N ASP A 37 8.88 0.09 7.75
CA ASP A 37 8.84 -0.23 9.18
C ASP A 37 7.90 -1.44 9.39
N PHE A 38 8.51 -2.59 9.70
CA PHE A 38 7.79 -3.85 9.89
C PHE A 38 6.73 -3.75 10.98
N ALA A 39 7.04 -3.12 12.12
CA ALA A 39 6.10 -3.06 13.24
C ALA A 39 4.87 -2.22 12.92
N VAL A 40 5.09 -1.11 12.20
CA VAL A 40 4.00 -0.24 11.71
C VAL A 40 3.16 -0.98 10.68
N PHE A 41 3.79 -1.64 9.72
CA PHE A 41 3.08 -2.41 8.69
C PHE A 41 2.29 -3.58 9.28
N ALA A 42 2.89 -4.39 10.16
CA ALA A 42 2.23 -5.53 10.78
C ALA A 42 0.98 -5.09 11.59
N ARG A 43 1.08 -3.95 12.29
CA ARG A 43 -0.08 -3.38 13.00
C ARG A 43 -1.16 -2.91 12.04
N ALA A 44 -0.78 -2.17 10.98
CA ALA A 44 -1.73 -1.69 9.98
C ALA A 44 -2.42 -2.87 9.27
N ARG A 45 -1.68 -3.91 8.91
CA ARG A 45 -2.21 -5.12 8.30
C ARG A 45 -3.21 -5.81 9.21
N LYS A 46 -2.89 -6.01 10.48
CA LYS A 46 -3.79 -6.62 11.45
C LYS A 46 -5.11 -5.86 11.59
N ILE A 47 -5.07 -4.53 11.64
CA ILE A 47 -6.27 -3.68 11.71
C ILE A 47 -7.12 -3.86 10.46
N VAL A 48 -6.50 -3.84 9.27
CA VAL A 48 -7.20 -4.04 7.99
C VAL A 48 -7.83 -5.42 7.95
N ASP A 49 -7.10 -6.46 8.32
CA ASP A 49 -7.58 -7.83 8.31
C ASP A 49 -8.81 -8.00 9.23
N CYS A 50 -8.75 -7.49 10.47
CA CYS A 50 -9.91 -7.54 11.37
C CYS A 50 -11.13 -6.79 10.80
N ASN A 51 -10.92 -5.58 10.23
CA ASN A 51 -12.01 -4.81 9.66
C ASN A 51 -12.65 -5.52 8.45
N ARG A 52 -11.83 -6.05 7.55
CA ARG A 52 -12.30 -6.78 6.36
C ARG A 52 -13.01 -8.08 6.74
N CYS A 53 -12.48 -8.83 7.73
CA CYS A 53 -13.15 -10.02 8.24
C CYS A 53 -14.58 -9.71 8.74
N ARG A 54 -14.74 -8.62 9.49
CA ARG A 54 -16.05 -8.19 10.00
C ARG A 54 -16.96 -7.71 8.88
N GLU A 55 -16.45 -6.91 7.97
CA GLU A 55 -17.19 -6.35 6.84
C GLU A 55 -17.71 -7.45 5.92
N CYS A 56 -16.89 -8.46 5.64
CA CYS A 56 -17.24 -9.58 4.77
C CYS A 56 -17.88 -10.76 5.49
N GLY A 57 -18.02 -10.71 6.81
CA GLY A 57 -18.61 -11.80 7.59
C GLY A 57 -17.82 -13.11 7.54
N VAL A 58 -16.48 -13.02 7.34
CA VAL A 58 -15.62 -14.21 7.27
C VAL A 58 -15.26 -14.68 8.68
N ALA A 59 -15.52 -15.98 8.95
CA ALA A 59 -15.21 -16.63 10.21
C ALA A 59 -14.11 -17.68 9.99
N SER A 60 -12.84 -17.24 9.98
CA SER A 60 -11.66 -18.10 9.95
C SER A 60 -10.84 -17.95 11.22
N GLU A 61 -9.94 -18.88 11.51
CA GLU A 61 -8.98 -18.75 12.61
C GLU A 61 -8.07 -17.52 12.42
N ARG A 62 -7.71 -17.23 11.18
CA ARG A 62 -6.94 -16.03 10.80
C ARG A 62 -7.69 -14.74 11.17
N CYS A 63 -8.98 -14.70 10.85
CA CYS A 63 -9.85 -13.59 11.25
C CYS A 63 -9.96 -13.46 12.76
N GLY A 64 -10.07 -14.58 13.47
CA GLY A 64 -10.07 -14.60 14.94
C GLY A 64 -8.78 -13.99 15.50
N ARG A 65 -7.60 -14.42 15.01
CA ARG A 65 -6.32 -13.86 15.46
C ARG A 65 -6.15 -12.38 15.09
N ALA A 66 -6.59 -11.98 13.90
CA ALA A 66 -6.51 -10.59 13.47
C ALA A 66 -7.32 -9.66 14.38
N CYS A 67 -8.48 -10.12 14.88
CA CYS A 67 -9.36 -9.33 15.75
C CYS A 67 -9.03 -9.46 17.24
N ASP A 68 -8.15 -10.37 17.65
CA ASP A 68 -7.72 -10.53 19.04
C ASP A 68 -6.56 -9.57 19.35
N PRO A 69 -6.74 -8.57 20.22
CA PRO A 69 -5.67 -7.63 20.55
C PRO A 69 -4.47 -8.27 21.25
N ALA A 70 -4.66 -9.44 21.88
CA ALA A 70 -3.60 -10.17 22.58
C ALA A 70 -2.71 -11.00 21.64
N LYS A 71 -3.15 -11.25 20.39
CA LYS A 71 -2.38 -12.00 19.42
C LYS A 71 -1.50 -11.10 18.57
N PRO A 72 -0.28 -11.52 18.21
CA PRO A 72 0.55 -10.78 17.25
C PRO A 72 -0.08 -10.80 15.84
N SER A 73 0.45 -10.01 14.95
CA SER A 73 0.14 -10.12 13.52
C SER A 73 0.71 -11.42 12.96
N ASP A 74 -0.01 -12.04 12.02
CA ASP A 74 0.45 -13.24 11.30
C ASP A 74 1.49 -12.91 10.20
N VAL A 75 1.83 -11.63 10.02
CA VAL A 75 2.82 -11.21 9.03
C VAL A 75 4.22 -11.50 9.53
N ALA A 76 5.00 -12.18 8.70
CA ALA A 76 6.43 -12.40 8.93
C ALA A 76 7.18 -12.17 7.62
N PHE A 77 8.37 -11.55 7.70
CA PHE A 77 9.27 -11.42 6.56
C PHE A 77 10.53 -12.25 6.80
N PRO A 78 11.05 -12.90 5.76
CA PRO A 78 12.39 -13.50 5.82
C PRO A 78 13.43 -12.43 6.17
N ALA A 79 14.46 -12.80 6.91
CA ALA A 79 15.54 -11.87 7.30
C ALA A 79 16.26 -11.23 6.10
N THR A 80 16.18 -11.85 4.94
CA THR A 80 16.78 -11.37 3.67
C THR A 80 15.86 -10.45 2.87
N CYS A 81 14.61 -10.27 3.30
CA CYS A 81 13.65 -9.42 2.61
C CYS A 81 13.63 -8.03 3.23
N HIS A 82 13.91 -7.02 2.43
CA HIS A 82 13.94 -5.61 2.80
C HIS A 82 12.93 -4.82 1.95
N PRO A 83 11.61 -4.94 2.22
CA PRO A 83 10.61 -4.24 1.44
C PRO A 83 10.68 -2.74 1.67
N VAL A 84 10.26 -1.98 0.66
CA VAL A 84 10.16 -0.53 0.79
C VAL A 84 8.76 -0.12 1.26
N LEU A 85 8.64 1.09 1.78
CA LEU A 85 7.37 1.64 2.27
C LEU A 85 6.24 1.53 1.25
N HIS A 86 6.56 1.77 -0.03
CA HIS A 86 5.60 1.68 -1.13
C HIS A 86 4.97 0.28 -1.26
N ASP A 87 5.75 -0.79 -1.09
CA ASP A 87 5.24 -2.17 -1.17
C ASP A 87 4.17 -2.40 -0.11
N GLY A 88 4.44 -1.97 1.13
CA GLY A 88 3.48 -2.06 2.22
C GLY A 88 2.19 -1.27 1.96
N GLU A 89 2.31 -0.06 1.42
CA GLU A 89 1.15 0.78 1.09
C GLU A 89 0.30 0.16 -0.02
N VAL A 90 0.92 -0.40 -1.05
CA VAL A 90 0.22 -1.07 -2.16
C VAL A 90 -0.53 -2.30 -1.65
N CYS A 91 0.11 -3.13 -0.82
CA CYS A 91 -0.52 -4.28 -0.18
C CYS A 91 -1.75 -3.87 0.65
N ILE A 92 -1.61 -2.89 1.53
CA ILE A 92 -2.73 -2.41 2.38
C ILE A 92 -3.90 -1.89 1.53
N ARG A 93 -3.62 -1.19 0.43
CA ARG A 93 -4.68 -0.73 -0.49
C ARG A 93 -5.38 -1.88 -1.18
N ALA A 94 -4.63 -2.87 -1.67
CA ALA A 94 -5.19 -4.04 -2.33
C ALA A 94 -6.14 -4.81 -1.41
N LEU A 95 -5.75 -5.04 -0.16
CA LEU A 95 -6.60 -5.70 0.83
C LEU A 95 -7.88 -4.94 1.14
N LYS A 96 -7.81 -3.62 1.24
CA LYS A 96 -8.99 -2.78 1.44
C LYS A 96 -9.94 -2.79 0.25
N ALA A 97 -9.39 -2.90 -0.97
CA ALA A 97 -10.16 -2.87 -2.22
C ALA A 97 -10.66 -4.24 -2.67
N ALA A 98 -10.17 -5.33 -2.08
CA ALA A 98 -10.54 -6.69 -2.45
C ALA A 98 -12.06 -6.91 -2.31
N SER A 99 -12.65 -7.70 -3.20
CA SER A 99 -14.03 -8.18 -3.00
C SER A 99 -14.10 -9.10 -1.78
N CYS A 100 -15.28 -9.30 -1.21
CA CYS A 100 -15.41 -10.22 -0.06
C CYS A 100 -15.10 -11.67 -0.44
N SER A 101 -15.35 -12.07 -1.69
CA SER A 101 -14.98 -13.40 -2.19
C SER A 101 -13.47 -13.57 -2.29
N ASP A 102 -12.76 -12.58 -2.82
CA ASP A 102 -11.29 -12.62 -2.90
C ASP A 102 -10.69 -12.57 -1.50
N TYR A 103 -11.22 -11.69 -0.65
CA TYR A 103 -10.74 -11.55 0.71
C TYR A 103 -10.93 -12.84 1.53
N ALA A 104 -12.04 -13.55 1.35
CA ALA A 104 -12.26 -14.85 2.00
C ALA A 104 -11.17 -15.86 1.61
N SER A 105 -10.71 -15.85 0.35
CA SER A 105 -9.62 -16.71 -0.09
C SER A 105 -8.27 -16.33 0.53
N TYR A 106 -8.04 -15.05 0.85
CA TYR A 106 -6.80 -14.59 1.47
C TYR A 106 -6.67 -15.02 2.94
N VAL A 107 -7.79 -15.22 3.62
CA VAL A 107 -7.85 -15.59 5.03
C VAL A 107 -8.39 -17.01 5.25
N ASP A 108 -8.44 -17.82 4.21
CA ASP A 108 -8.80 -19.22 4.28
C ASP A 108 -7.79 -20.00 5.14
N ASP A 109 -8.28 -20.90 6.00
CA ASP A 109 -7.43 -21.64 6.94
C ASP A 109 -6.73 -22.84 6.31
N ALA A 110 -7.28 -23.40 5.23
CA ALA A 110 -6.75 -24.59 4.58
C ALA A 110 -5.79 -24.27 3.42
N SER A 111 -6.13 -23.26 2.61
CA SER A 111 -5.39 -22.92 1.40
C SER A 111 -5.43 -21.42 1.15
N PRO A 112 -4.80 -20.62 2.02
CA PRO A 112 -4.83 -19.17 1.85
C PRO A 112 -4.09 -18.76 0.58
N SER A 113 -4.73 -17.90 -0.22
CA SER A 113 -4.06 -17.21 -1.31
C SER A 113 -3.41 -15.91 -0.80
N VAL A 114 -2.47 -15.37 -1.58
CA VAL A 114 -1.82 -14.10 -1.28
C VAL A 114 -2.10 -13.13 -2.42
N PRO A 115 -2.62 -11.92 -2.16
CA PRO A 115 -2.72 -10.91 -3.21
C PRO A 115 -1.33 -10.63 -3.81
N SER A 116 -1.24 -10.48 -5.12
CA SER A 116 0.04 -10.19 -5.81
C SER A 116 0.74 -8.97 -5.25
N GLU A 117 -0.04 -7.98 -4.82
CA GLU A 117 0.44 -6.74 -4.20
C GLU A 117 1.04 -6.94 -2.81
N CYS A 118 0.77 -8.07 -2.17
CA CYS A 118 1.31 -8.42 -0.85
C CYS A 118 2.42 -9.46 -0.93
N ASP A 119 2.73 -9.95 -2.12
CA ASP A 119 3.70 -11.01 -2.37
C ASP A 119 5.07 -10.44 -2.77
N PHE A 120 5.52 -9.42 -2.05
CA PHE A 120 6.79 -8.75 -2.32
C PHE A 120 8.00 -9.37 -1.60
N CYS A 121 7.78 -10.35 -0.73
CA CYS A 121 8.83 -11.13 -0.08
C CYS A 121 8.63 -12.61 -0.39
N HIS A 122 8.82 -12.99 -1.64
CA HIS A 122 8.71 -14.41 -2.03
C HIS A 122 9.63 -15.28 -1.19
N LEU A 123 9.06 -16.23 -0.47
CA LEU A 123 9.81 -17.37 -0.01
C LEU A 123 10.03 -18.24 -1.24
N SER A 124 11.19 -18.12 -1.87
CA SER A 124 11.62 -19.13 -2.85
C SER A 124 11.74 -20.46 -2.10
N PHE A 125 10.73 -21.29 -2.23
CA PHE A 125 10.80 -22.70 -1.84
C PHE A 125 11.61 -23.48 -2.88
N ASP A 126 12.68 -22.91 -3.37
CA ASP A 126 13.71 -23.66 -4.07
C ASP A 126 14.40 -24.51 -3.02
N GLY A 127 14.12 -25.81 -3.03
CA GLY A 127 14.75 -26.81 -2.16
C GLY A 127 16.26 -26.96 -2.37
N SER A 128 16.94 -25.89 -2.70
CA SER A 128 18.37 -25.73 -2.78
C SER A 128 18.81 -24.90 -1.57
N ALA A 129 18.89 -25.56 -0.41
CA ALA A 129 19.73 -25.05 0.65
C ALA A 129 21.19 -25.15 0.20
N PRO A 130 22.03 -24.15 0.47
CA PRO A 130 23.46 -24.20 0.18
C PRO A 130 24.19 -25.24 0.99
#